data_1f581c12363583d066b49ffd59722326
#
_entry.id   1f581c12363583d066b49ffd59722326
#
_cell.length_a   1.000
_cell.length_b   1.000
_cell.length_c   1.000
_cell.angle_alpha   90.00
_cell.angle_beta   90.00
_cell.angle_gamma   90.00
#
_symmetry.space_group_name_H-M   'P 1'
#
loop_
_entity.id
_entity.type
_entity.pdbx_description
1 polymer ?
#
loop_
_entity_poly.entity_id
_entity_poly.type
_entity_poly.pdbx_seq_one_letter_code
_entity_poly.pdbx_strand_id
1 'polypeptide(L)'
;EDYYLGLYSTRWLPVERQPWGSVERSLDAPLGMASMPTVMMWDDHDIFDGWGSYSVEMQRSPLFQRLFFHARRAFWVFQMQHAAEMLPELKLRTDISVRSDDPLFESIEWSKALKADKLGLPLLDKQPGFTFTHSLGPLQLVVADLRTERSHEQVLGPHTWGAVHQYLNAIAQNDRKHPGVGCQHLLFMSSVPVVHPKLSLAEAFMDSFGSEHVLDSSADDLKDHWTNDSHEGERRRLIETLLKTAQQKQLRVSFVSGDVHVAAWGTAYKADVGTKDNWAHIQQFTSTAVVHPSLVSVTERLFFHVLNTVARSRQSLDISLHAEMMLFPGSNKYVMAARNWLALEFDLGTDNPSGSKLWATWRCETKDAFTNHLLATDPVHRVD
;
A
#
# COMPACT_ATOMS: atom_id res chain seq x y z
N GLU A 1 13.04 22.99 -4.14
CA GLU A 1 13.37 22.25 -5.36
C GLU A 1 14.70 21.53 -5.20
N ASP A 2 15.78 22.21 -4.88
CA ASP A 2 17.14 21.63 -4.77
C ASP A 2 17.23 20.46 -3.81
N TYR A 3 16.45 20.46 -2.73
CA TYR A 3 16.38 19.36 -1.80
C TYR A 3 15.90 18.06 -2.49
N TYR A 4 14.77 18.11 -3.18
CA TYR A 4 14.21 16.92 -3.84
C TYR A 4 15.07 16.48 -5.02
N LEU A 5 15.56 17.40 -5.84
CA LEU A 5 16.48 17.09 -6.92
C LEU A 5 17.78 16.47 -6.38
N GLY A 6 18.31 17.00 -5.29
CA GLY A 6 19.47 16.45 -4.61
C GLY A 6 19.23 15.04 -4.07
N LEU A 7 18.08 14.83 -3.40
CA LEU A 7 17.70 13.53 -2.85
C LEU A 7 17.60 12.48 -3.95
N TYR A 8 16.83 12.73 -5.00
CA TYR A 8 16.66 11.77 -6.08
C TYR A 8 17.93 11.56 -6.91
N SER A 9 18.64 12.63 -7.28
CA SER A 9 19.90 12.48 -8.03
C SER A 9 20.94 11.68 -7.25
N THR A 10 20.97 11.82 -5.94
CA THR A 10 21.88 11.04 -5.10
C THR A 10 21.43 9.62 -4.86
N ARG A 11 20.18 9.25 -5.02
CA ARG A 11 19.63 7.90 -4.81
C ARG A 11 19.53 7.10 -6.11
N TRP A 12 19.21 7.76 -7.21
CA TRP A 12 18.85 7.13 -8.47
C TRP A 12 19.98 7.16 -9.50
N LEU A 13 20.95 8.05 -9.33
CA LEU A 13 22.09 8.14 -10.23
C LEU A 13 23.34 7.52 -9.57
N PRO A 14 24.20 6.85 -10.35
CA PRO A 14 25.47 6.35 -9.86
C PRO A 14 26.40 7.55 -9.57
N VAL A 15 26.50 7.94 -8.31
CA VAL A 15 27.37 9.04 -7.86
C VAL A 15 28.46 8.46 -6.97
N GLU A 16 29.72 8.74 -7.29
CA GLU A 16 30.87 8.19 -6.57
C GLU A 16 31.00 8.71 -5.13
N ARG A 17 30.42 9.86 -4.81
CA ARG A 17 30.49 10.44 -3.46
C ARG A 17 29.13 10.94 -3.00
N GLN A 18 28.76 10.61 -1.78
CA GLN A 18 27.61 11.22 -1.12
C GLN A 18 28.01 12.52 -0.43
N PRO A 19 27.20 13.58 -0.54
CA PRO A 19 27.41 14.82 0.21
C PRO A 19 27.26 14.65 1.74
N TRP A 20 26.60 13.58 2.19
CA TRP A 20 26.16 13.36 3.55
C TRP A 20 26.66 12.03 4.11
N GLY A 21 27.91 11.98 4.50
CA GLY A 21 28.45 10.85 5.28
C GLY A 21 29.07 9.71 4.50
N SER A 22 29.68 8.79 5.22
CA SER A 22 30.60 7.74 4.77
C SER A 22 29.94 6.42 4.34
N VAL A 23 28.71 6.44 3.84
CA VAL A 23 28.08 5.21 3.35
C VAL A 23 28.54 4.98 1.91
N GLU A 24 29.33 3.94 1.70
CA GLU A 24 29.63 3.43 0.36
C GLU A 24 28.32 3.11 -0.35
N ARG A 25 28.13 3.68 -1.53
CA ARG A 25 26.97 3.38 -2.36
C ARG A 25 27.20 2.12 -3.16
N SER A 26 26.27 1.22 -3.05
CA SER A 26 26.11 0.20 -4.07
C SER A 26 25.64 0.84 -5.37
N LEU A 27 26.33 0.55 -6.46
CA LEU A 27 25.88 0.90 -7.81
C LEU A 27 24.75 -0.04 -8.29
N ASP A 28 24.46 -1.08 -7.54
CA ASP A 28 23.55 -2.15 -7.93
C ASP A 28 22.09 -1.67 -8.00
N ALA A 29 21.67 -0.81 -7.09
CA ALA A 29 20.28 -0.31 -7.08
C ALA A 29 19.98 0.57 -8.32
N PRO A 30 20.78 1.61 -8.66
CA PRO A 30 20.60 2.36 -9.90
C PRO A 30 20.68 1.49 -11.15
N LEU A 31 21.60 0.53 -11.19
CA LEU A 31 21.75 -0.39 -12.32
C LEU A 31 20.54 -1.33 -12.44
N GLY A 32 20.05 -1.88 -11.33
CA GLY A 32 18.86 -2.71 -11.29
C GLY A 32 17.64 -1.94 -11.83
N MET A 33 17.44 -0.71 -11.37
CA MET A 33 16.33 0.13 -11.80
C MET A 33 16.44 0.54 -13.28
N ALA A 34 17.65 0.78 -13.79
CA ALA A 34 17.88 1.08 -15.20
C ALA A 34 17.71 -0.16 -16.10
N SER A 35 17.79 -1.36 -15.55
CA SER A 35 17.79 -2.63 -16.30
C SER A 35 16.44 -3.35 -16.31
N MET A 36 15.51 -2.98 -15.43
CA MET A 36 14.23 -3.64 -15.28
C MET A 36 13.08 -2.65 -15.43
N PRO A 37 11.97 -3.02 -16.11
CA PRO A 37 10.75 -2.23 -16.07
C PRO A 37 10.30 -2.06 -14.63
N THR A 38 10.10 -0.82 -14.20
CA THR A 38 9.80 -0.47 -12.81
C THR A 38 8.50 0.30 -12.74
N VAL A 39 7.67 -0.06 -11.75
CA VAL A 39 6.42 0.61 -11.44
C VAL A 39 6.56 1.19 -10.03
N MET A 40 6.35 2.49 -9.91
CA MET A 40 6.56 3.21 -8.68
C MET A 40 5.27 3.87 -8.18
N MET A 41 5.12 3.94 -6.87
CA MET A 41 4.13 4.77 -6.20
C MET A 41 4.83 5.49 -5.05
N TRP A 42 4.52 6.74 -4.88
CA TRP A 42 5.09 7.52 -3.79
C TRP A 42 4.45 7.22 -2.43
N ASP A 43 5.20 7.58 -1.39
CA ASP A 43 4.71 7.60 -0.03
C ASP A 43 5.05 8.92 0.66
N ASP A 44 4.85 9.05 1.96
CA ASP A 44 5.04 10.30 2.71
C ASP A 44 6.46 10.84 2.57
N HIS A 45 7.48 10.01 2.75
CA HIS A 45 8.89 10.39 2.63
C HIS A 45 9.32 10.88 1.24
N ASP A 46 8.55 10.61 0.18
CA ASP A 46 8.75 11.25 -1.12
C ASP A 46 8.34 12.73 -1.11
N ILE A 47 7.50 13.11 -0.14
CA ILE A 47 6.98 14.47 0.04
C ILE A 47 7.54 15.08 1.32
N PHE A 48 7.07 14.60 2.46
CA PHE A 48 7.48 14.99 3.79
C PHE A 48 6.99 13.96 4.79
N ASP A 49 7.81 13.60 5.76
CA ASP A 49 7.53 12.62 6.82
C ASP A 49 6.15 12.83 7.45
N GLY A 50 5.32 11.78 7.52
CA GLY A 50 3.93 11.85 8.00
C GLY A 50 2.97 12.66 7.12
N TRP A 51 3.24 12.81 5.82
CA TRP A 51 2.41 13.57 4.89
C TRP A 51 0.95 13.12 4.86
N GLY A 52 0.04 14.03 5.20
CA GLY A 52 -1.40 13.78 5.29
C GLY A 52 -1.92 13.68 6.73
N SER A 53 -1.05 13.48 7.72
CA SER A 53 -1.41 13.38 9.13
C SER A 53 -1.38 14.72 9.88
N TYR A 54 -0.99 15.79 9.20
CA TYR A 54 -0.92 17.14 9.76
C TYR A 54 -2.28 17.84 9.78
N SER A 55 -2.39 18.90 10.59
CA SER A 55 -3.61 19.70 10.66
C SER A 55 -3.96 20.32 9.30
N VAL A 56 -5.24 20.59 9.09
CA VAL A 56 -5.74 21.22 7.85
C VAL A 56 -5.08 22.58 7.60
N GLU A 57 -4.84 23.35 8.65
CA GLU A 57 -4.16 24.66 8.55
C GLU A 57 -2.73 24.50 8.06
N MET A 58 -2.02 23.49 8.57
CA MET A 58 -0.64 23.21 8.19
C MET A 58 -0.56 22.74 6.75
N GLN A 59 -1.40 21.80 6.37
CA GLN A 59 -1.47 21.30 5.00
C GLN A 59 -1.85 22.40 3.99
N ARG A 60 -2.67 23.37 4.40
CA ARG A 60 -3.05 24.55 3.60
C ARG A 60 -1.99 25.65 3.54
N SER A 61 -0.97 25.55 4.37
CA SER A 61 0.06 26.60 4.41
C SER A 61 0.79 26.72 3.06
N PRO A 62 1.23 27.91 2.68
CA PRO A 62 2.01 28.10 1.46
C PRO A 62 3.30 27.25 1.42
N LEU A 63 3.85 26.93 2.59
CA LEU A 63 5.03 26.08 2.71
C LEU A 63 4.72 24.65 2.24
N PHE A 64 3.68 24.03 2.81
CA PHE A 64 3.30 22.65 2.47
C PHE A 64 2.86 22.53 1.01
N GLN A 65 2.15 23.53 0.47
CA GLN A 65 1.80 23.59 -0.94
C GLN A 65 3.03 23.58 -1.86
N ARG A 66 4.08 24.30 -1.49
CA ARG A 66 5.33 24.31 -2.25
C ARG A 66 6.12 23.03 -2.10
N LEU A 67 6.15 22.42 -0.90
CA LEU A 67 6.76 21.12 -0.68
C LEU A 67 6.11 20.07 -1.60
N PHE A 68 4.80 19.99 -1.57
CA PHE A 68 4.03 19.09 -2.43
C PHE A 68 4.33 19.29 -3.92
N PHE A 69 4.31 20.53 -4.37
CA PHE A 69 4.58 20.85 -5.78
C PHE A 69 5.96 20.37 -6.23
N HIS A 70 6.99 20.61 -5.44
CA HIS A 70 8.36 20.22 -5.79
C HIS A 70 8.58 18.70 -5.65
N ALA A 71 8.03 18.10 -4.63
CA ALA A 71 8.05 16.65 -4.45
C ALA A 71 7.37 15.93 -5.63
N ARG A 72 6.17 16.39 -5.98
CA ARG A 72 5.40 15.86 -7.11
C ARG A 72 6.17 15.92 -8.43
N ARG A 73 6.84 17.06 -8.69
CA ARG A 73 7.67 17.22 -9.89
C ARG A 73 8.87 16.26 -9.90
N ALA A 74 9.54 16.12 -8.76
CA ALA A 74 10.65 15.19 -8.63
C ALA A 74 10.21 13.73 -8.80
N PHE A 75 9.11 13.32 -8.15
CA PHE A 75 8.53 12.01 -8.31
C PHE A 75 8.18 11.71 -9.78
N TRP A 76 7.55 12.68 -10.47
CA TRP A 76 7.20 12.55 -11.89
C TRP A 76 8.42 12.28 -12.78
N VAL A 77 9.50 13.01 -12.55
CA VAL A 77 10.73 12.90 -13.36
C VAL A 77 11.48 11.60 -13.04
N PHE A 78 11.71 11.32 -11.77
CA PHE A 78 12.62 10.25 -11.36
C PHE A 78 11.91 8.89 -11.21
N GLN A 79 10.73 8.85 -10.62
CA GLN A 79 10.04 7.59 -10.35
C GLN A 79 9.07 7.22 -11.47
N MET A 80 8.29 8.18 -11.98
CA MET A 80 7.41 7.95 -13.11
C MET A 80 8.16 7.97 -14.46
N GLN A 81 9.43 8.38 -14.47
CA GLN A 81 10.33 8.40 -15.62
C GLN A 81 9.77 9.20 -16.81
N HIS A 82 9.15 10.33 -16.53
CA HIS A 82 8.58 11.24 -17.51
C HIS A 82 9.35 12.56 -17.58
N ALA A 83 9.38 13.18 -18.75
CA ALA A 83 9.94 14.52 -18.90
C ALA A 83 9.16 15.53 -18.06
N ALA A 84 9.86 16.50 -17.47
CA ALA A 84 9.26 17.51 -16.60
C ALA A 84 8.14 18.31 -17.31
N GLU A 85 8.33 18.58 -18.60
CA GLU A 85 7.39 19.33 -19.45
C GLU A 85 6.08 18.53 -19.72
N MET A 86 6.12 17.22 -19.53
CA MET A 86 4.96 16.34 -19.68
C MET A 86 4.15 16.23 -18.39
N LEU A 87 4.63 16.80 -17.28
CA LEU A 87 3.82 16.86 -16.06
C LEU A 87 2.52 17.58 -16.40
N PRO A 88 1.37 16.91 -16.30
CA PRO A 88 0.11 17.54 -16.60
C PRO A 88 -0.01 18.78 -15.73
N GLU A 89 0.15 19.96 -16.33
CA GLU A 89 -0.20 21.18 -15.68
C GLU A 89 -1.68 21.09 -15.37
N LEU A 90 -2.05 20.61 -14.18
CA LEU A 90 -3.37 20.80 -13.59
C LEU A 90 -4.58 20.51 -14.53
N LYS A 91 -4.36 19.88 -15.68
CA LYS A 91 -5.46 19.36 -16.44
C LYS A 91 -5.98 18.17 -15.66
N LEU A 92 -6.99 18.44 -14.83
CA LEU A 92 -7.91 17.40 -14.41
C LEU A 92 -8.11 16.49 -15.62
N ARG A 93 -7.89 15.20 -15.46
CA ARG A 93 -8.58 14.26 -16.32
C ARG A 93 -10.06 14.43 -16.02
N THR A 94 -10.69 15.35 -16.77
CA THR A 94 -12.13 15.64 -16.70
C THR A 94 -12.99 14.45 -17.08
N ASP A 95 -12.35 13.39 -17.57
CA ASP A 95 -12.95 12.10 -17.90
C ASP A 95 -13.15 11.18 -16.67
N ILE A 96 -12.52 11.45 -15.52
CA ILE A 96 -12.89 10.84 -14.25
C ILE A 96 -14.02 11.68 -13.66
N SER A 97 -15.18 11.68 -14.30
CA SER A 97 -16.40 12.16 -13.68
C SER A 97 -16.77 11.17 -12.59
N VAL A 98 -16.50 11.54 -11.35
CA VAL A 98 -17.12 10.89 -10.19
C VAL A 98 -18.61 11.12 -10.35
N ARG A 99 -19.34 10.10 -10.80
CA ARG A 99 -20.78 10.18 -10.89
C ARG A 99 -21.32 10.21 -9.47
N SER A 100 -21.93 11.31 -9.11
CA SER A 100 -22.62 11.49 -7.84
C SER A 100 -23.80 10.54 -7.63
N ASP A 101 -24.17 9.80 -8.66
CA ASP A 101 -25.27 8.83 -8.73
C ASP A 101 -24.79 7.37 -8.62
N ASP A 102 -23.50 7.11 -8.38
CA ASP A 102 -23.02 5.76 -8.09
C ASP A 102 -23.55 5.31 -6.71
N PRO A 103 -24.33 4.20 -6.63
CA PRO A 103 -24.87 3.69 -5.35
C PRO A 103 -23.80 3.37 -4.31
N LEU A 104 -22.55 3.15 -4.74
CA LEU A 104 -21.41 3.00 -3.84
C LEU A 104 -21.04 4.33 -3.16
N PHE A 105 -21.39 5.46 -3.78
CA PHE A 105 -21.21 6.77 -3.19
C PHE A 105 -22.32 7.14 -2.18
N GLU A 106 -23.54 6.65 -2.34
CA GLU A 106 -24.66 6.97 -1.44
C GLU A 106 -24.53 6.38 -0.03
N SER A 107 -23.78 5.27 0.10
CA SER A 107 -23.65 4.57 1.38
C SER A 107 -22.67 5.23 2.35
N ILE A 108 -21.97 6.32 1.96
CA ILE A 108 -20.89 6.88 2.74
C ILE A 108 -21.11 8.36 2.96
N GLU A 109 -20.64 8.80 4.08
CA GLU A 109 -20.48 10.22 4.43
C GLU A 109 -19.64 11.04 3.41
N TRP A 110 -19.33 10.45 2.27
CA TRP A 110 -18.68 11.06 1.10
C TRP A 110 -19.49 12.20 0.51
N SER A 111 -20.82 12.14 0.62
CA SER A 111 -21.64 13.31 0.31
C SER A 111 -21.29 14.49 1.22
N LYS A 112 -20.78 14.21 2.41
CA LYS A 112 -20.20 15.23 3.30
C LYS A 112 -18.76 15.57 2.88
N ALA A 113 -17.95 14.60 2.48
CA ALA A 113 -16.58 14.84 2.00
C ALA A 113 -16.57 15.55 0.64
N LEU A 114 -17.44 15.20 -0.31
CA LEU A 114 -17.64 15.95 -1.54
C LEU A 114 -18.23 17.36 -1.28
N LYS A 115 -19.06 17.51 -0.24
CA LYS A 115 -19.46 18.82 0.26
C LYS A 115 -18.34 19.51 1.03
N ALA A 116 -17.38 18.78 1.57
CA ALA A 116 -16.13 19.27 2.11
C ALA A 116 -15.12 19.71 1.02
N ASP A 117 -15.45 19.51 -0.27
CA ASP A 117 -14.79 20.22 -1.36
C ASP A 117 -14.95 21.77 -1.20
N LYS A 118 -16.00 22.19 -0.48
CA LYS A 118 -16.09 23.55 0.05
C LYS A 118 -15.11 23.86 1.18
N LEU A 119 -14.55 22.86 1.84
CA LEU A 119 -13.48 23.04 2.82
C LEU A 119 -12.12 23.17 2.13
N GLY A 120 -12.09 22.98 0.78
CA GLY A 120 -10.88 23.09 -0.01
C GLY A 120 -9.79 22.27 0.66
N LEU A 121 -9.77 20.97 0.43
CA LEU A 121 -8.59 20.19 0.79
C LEU A 121 -7.42 20.79 0.02
N PRO A 122 -6.39 21.27 0.68
CA PRO A 122 -5.40 22.15 0.06
C PRO A 122 -4.53 21.48 -0.99
N LEU A 123 -4.52 20.15 -0.95
CA LEU A 123 -3.74 19.33 -1.87
C LEU A 123 -4.56 18.88 -3.07
N LEU A 124 -5.88 18.95 -2.94
CA LEU A 124 -6.82 18.63 -4.00
C LEU A 124 -7.03 19.72 -5.02
N ASP A 125 -6.36 20.86 -4.91
CA ASP A 125 -6.61 21.99 -5.79
C ASP A 125 -6.39 21.62 -7.27
N LYS A 126 -7.25 20.69 -7.73
CA LYS A 126 -7.33 20.15 -9.08
C LYS A 126 -6.07 19.39 -9.55
N GLN A 127 -5.26 18.87 -8.63
CA GLN A 127 -4.11 18.04 -8.97
C GLN A 127 -4.54 16.59 -9.20
N PRO A 128 -4.34 16.01 -10.38
CA PRO A 128 -4.55 14.58 -10.57
C PRO A 128 -3.55 13.80 -9.71
N GLY A 129 -4.04 12.78 -9.01
CA GLY A 129 -3.18 11.81 -8.33
C GLY A 129 -2.43 10.90 -9.32
N PHE A 130 -1.56 10.09 -8.79
CA PHE A 130 -0.78 9.12 -9.56
C PHE A 130 -1.40 7.72 -9.61
N THR A 131 -2.67 7.58 -9.26
CA THR A 131 -3.37 6.29 -9.33
C THR A 131 -3.40 5.77 -10.77
N PHE A 132 -2.97 4.52 -10.96
CA PHE A 132 -2.88 3.91 -12.27
C PHE A 132 -3.13 2.40 -12.23
N THR A 133 -3.21 1.77 -13.41
CA THR A 133 -3.41 0.33 -13.55
C THR A 133 -2.57 -0.24 -14.68
N HIS A 134 -2.12 -1.49 -14.51
CA HIS A 134 -1.44 -2.25 -15.56
C HIS A 134 -2.06 -3.64 -15.70
N SER A 135 -2.24 -4.06 -16.93
CA SER A 135 -2.67 -5.42 -17.27
C SER A 135 -1.45 -6.24 -17.68
N LEU A 136 -1.20 -7.31 -16.97
CA LEU A 136 -0.06 -8.22 -17.16
C LEU A 136 -0.58 -9.64 -17.50
N GLY A 137 -1.33 -9.73 -18.60
CA GLY A 137 -2.02 -10.97 -18.96
C GLY A 137 -3.13 -11.32 -17.96
N PRO A 138 -3.09 -12.48 -17.30
CA PRO A 138 -4.07 -12.88 -16.31
C PRO A 138 -3.94 -12.15 -14.96
N LEU A 139 -2.89 -11.35 -14.79
CA LEU A 139 -2.64 -10.54 -13.61
C LEU A 139 -3.00 -9.08 -13.89
N GLN A 140 -3.79 -8.46 -13.03
CA GLN A 140 -4.07 -7.03 -13.04
C GLN A 140 -3.40 -6.38 -11.84
N LEU A 141 -2.71 -5.28 -12.07
CA LEU A 141 -2.17 -4.42 -11.03
C LEU A 141 -2.99 -3.13 -10.98
N VAL A 142 -3.49 -2.77 -9.81
CA VAL A 142 -4.08 -1.45 -9.53
C VAL A 142 -3.25 -0.82 -8.41
N VAL A 143 -2.74 0.37 -8.67
CA VAL A 143 -1.86 1.11 -7.75
C VAL A 143 -2.56 2.38 -7.32
N ALA A 144 -2.86 2.49 -6.04
CA ALA A 144 -3.58 3.62 -5.47
C ALA A 144 -2.61 4.67 -4.90
N ASP A 145 -2.83 5.92 -5.27
CA ASP A 145 -2.15 7.07 -4.67
C ASP A 145 -2.79 7.41 -3.33
N LEU A 146 -2.06 7.19 -2.25
CA LEU A 146 -2.52 7.42 -0.89
C LEU A 146 -2.09 8.79 -0.35
N ARG A 147 -1.38 9.59 -1.13
CA ARG A 147 -0.76 10.82 -0.62
C ARG A 147 -1.33 12.11 -1.21
N THR A 148 -1.77 12.11 -2.48
CA THR A 148 -2.27 13.34 -3.14
C THR A 148 -3.52 13.91 -2.46
N GLU A 149 -4.46 13.05 -2.07
CA GLU A 149 -5.74 13.45 -1.49
C GLU A 149 -5.83 13.15 0.03
N ARG A 150 -4.69 12.83 0.65
CA ARG A 150 -4.64 12.44 2.04
C ARG A 150 -4.97 13.58 2.99
N SER A 151 -5.75 13.25 4.01
CA SER A 151 -5.97 14.09 5.18
C SER A 151 -6.03 13.24 6.44
N HIS A 152 -6.10 13.88 7.60
CA HIS A 152 -6.21 13.17 8.88
C HIS A 152 -7.42 12.23 8.98
N GLU A 153 -8.49 12.47 8.21
CA GLU A 153 -9.75 11.70 8.26
C GLU A 153 -9.98 10.86 7.00
N GLN A 154 -9.07 10.93 6.02
CA GLN A 154 -9.26 10.38 4.70
C GLN A 154 -7.95 9.83 4.15
N VAL A 155 -7.96 8.60 3.66
CA VAL A 155 -6.81 7.96 3.00
C VAL A 155 -6.88 8.15 1.49
N LEU A 156 -8.00 7.76 0.88
CA LEU A 156 -8.26 7.91 -0.54
C LEU A 156 -9.30 9.00 -0.74
N GLY A 157 -8.97 10.00 -1.53
CA GLY A 157 -9.93 11.04 -1.86
C GLY A 157 -10.89 10.66 -3.00
N PRO A 158 -11.84 11.53 -3.31
CA PRO A 158 -12.86 11.28 -4.33
C PRO A 158 -12.29 10.94 -5.71
N HIS A 159 -11.21 11.61 -6.13
CA HIS A 159 -10.58 11.34 -7.43
C HIS A 159 -9.90 9.99 -7.46
N THR A 160 -9.16 9.64 -6.40
CA THR A 160 -8.53 8.33 -6.26
C THR A 160 -9.57 7.21 -6.23
N TRP A 161 -10.66 7.38 -5.45
CA TRP A 161 -11.78 6.44 -5.46
C TRP A 161 -12.42 6.30 -6.84
N GLY A 162 -12.65 7.41 -7.54
CA GLY A 162 -13.17 7.40 -8.90
C GLY A 162 -12.29 6.60 -9.86
N ALA A 163 -10.97 6.80 -9.81
CA ALA A 163 -10.01 6.06 -10.61
C ALA A 163 -9.99 4.57 -10.24
N VAL A 164 -9.97 4.23 -8.95
CA VAL A 164 -10.02 2.84 -8.48
C VAL A 164 -11.27 2.14 -8.98
N HIS A 165 -12.45 2.74 -8.83
CA HIS A 165 -13.70 2.17 -9.32
C HIS A 165 -13.70 1.97 -10.85
N GLN A 166 -13.20 2.95 -11.59
CA GLN A 166 -13.07 2.84 -13.04
C GLN A 166 -12.18 1.66 -13.44
N TYR A 167 -11.03 1.52 -12.78
CA TYR A 167 -10.11 0.42 -13.07
C TYR A 167 -10.69 -0.94 -12.68
N LEU A 168 -11.31 -1.06 -11.51
CA LEU A 168 -11.95 -2.31 -11.08
C LEU A 168 -13.09 -2.73 -12.01
N ASN A 169 -13.89 -1.78 -12.49
CA ASN A 169 -14.96 -2.06 -13.46
C ASN A 169 -14.42 -2.51 -14.80
N ALA A 170 -13.30 -1.96 -15.25
CA ALA A 170 -12.65 -2.29 -16.52
C ALA A 170 -11.94 -3.66 -16.52
N ILE A 171 -11.72 -4.28 -15.37
CA ILE A 171 -11.07 -5.60 -15.28
C ILE A 171 -11.89 -6.63 -16.08
N ALA A 172 -11.21 -7.32 -16.99
CA ALA A 172 -11.81 -8.42 -17.74
C ALA A 172 -12.21 -9.57 -16.78
N GLN A 173 -13.44 -10.07 -16.95
CA GLN A 173 -13.91 -11.21 -16.16
C GLN A 173 -13.05 -12.44 -16.44
N ASN A 174 -12.72 -13.18 -15.40
CA ASN A 174 -12.01 -14.44 -15.53
C ASN A 174 -12.85 -15.47 -16.29
N ASP A 175 -12.28 -16.04 -17.35
CA ASP A 175 -12.87 -17.21 -18.02
C ASP A 175 -12.33 -18.50 -17.36
N ARG A 176 -13.11 -19.05 -16.45
CA ARG A 176 -12.73 -20.25 -15.72
C ARG A 176 -12.58 -21.50 -16.58
N LYS A 177 -13.13 -21.48 -17.81
CA LYS A 177 -13.03 -22.61 -18.76
C LYS A 177 -11.76 -22.54 -19.60
N HIS A 178 -11.23 -21.34 -19.80
CA HIS A 178 -10.04 -21.08 -20.60
C HIS A 178 -8.97 -20.40 -19.75
N PRO A 179 -8.08 -21.16 -19.08
CA PRO A 179 -7.02 -20.61 -18.26
C PRO A 179 -6.18 -19.56 -19.04
N GLY A 180 -5.92 -18.43 -18.40
CA GLY A 180 -5.20 -17.33 -19.01
C GLY A 180 -6.06 -16.33 -19.79
N VAL A 181 -7.36 -16.60 -19.98
CA VAL A 181 -8.31 -15.65 -20.56
C VAL A 181 -8.99 -14.85 -19.46
N GLY A 182 -8.94 -13.54 -19.57
CA GLY A 182 -9.40 -12.63 -18.54
C GLY A 182 -8.44 -12.49 -17.35
N CYS A 183 -8.83 -11.72 -16.36
CA CYS A 183 -8.05 -11.51 -15.16
C CYS A 183 -8.33 -12.63 -14.15
N GLN A 184 -7.29 -13.25 -13.65
CA GLN A 184 -7.38 -14.30 -12.63
C GLN A 184 -6.97 -13.81 -11.24
N HIS A 185 -6.07 -12.83 -11.18
CA HIS A 185 -5.59 -12.27 -9.93
C HIS A 185 -5.40 -10.75 -10.03
N LEU A 186 -5.97 -10.04 -9.08
CA LEU A 186 -5.79 -8.61 -8.90
C LEU A 186 -4.79 -8.36 -7.77
N LEU A 187 -3.70 -7.68 -8.07
CA LEU A 187 -2.84 -7.05 -7.08
C LEU A 187 -3.29 -5.62 -6.87
N PHE A 188 -3.72 -5.29 -5.67
CA PHE A 188 -4.02 -3.93 -5.27
C PHE A 188 -2.85 -3.39 -4.43
N MET A 189 -2.09 -2.47 -5.00
CA MET A 189 -0.97 -1.83 -4.32
C MET A 189 -1.47 -0.63 -3.54
N SER A 190 -1.28 -0.70 -2.23
CA SER A 190 -1.48 0.37 -1.26
C SER A 190 -0.14 0.60 -0.59
N SER A 191 0.43 1.81 -0.64
CA SER A 191 1.74 2.07 -0.02
C SER A 191 1.73 1.67 1.46
N VAL A 192 0.68 2.03 2.18
CA VAL A 192 0.45 1.65 3.58
C VAL A 192 -0.38 0.35 3.66
N PRO A 193 -0.04 -0.61 4.55
CA PRO A 193 -0.76 -1.86 4.68
C PRO A 193 -2.21 -1.70 5.14
N VAL A 194 -3.13 -2.35 4.42
CA VAL A 194 -4.56 -2.37 4.75
C VAL A 194 -4.85 -3.34 5.89
N VAL A 195 -4.13 -4.46 5.95
CA VAL A 195 -4.18 -5.41 7.06
C VAL A 195 -2.85 -5.37 7.80
N HIS A 196 -2.89 -4.80 9.00
CA HIS A 196 -1.74 -4.62 9.88
C HIS A 196 -2.20 -4.65 11.34
N PRO A 197 -1.33 -4.96 12.34
CA PRO A 197 -1.68 -4.80 13.75
C PRO A 197 -2.12 -3.36 14.07
N LYS A 198 -3.04 -3.19 15.01
CA LYS A 198 -3.40 -1.84 15.48
C LYS A 198 -2.21 -1.28 16.27
N LEU A 199 -1.53 -0.30 15.70
CA LEU A 199 -0.35 0.31 16.31
C LEU A 199 -0.70 1.08 17.59
N SER A 200 -1.86 1.71 17.65
CA SER A 200 -2.37 2.38 18.86
C SER A 200 -2.43 1.47 20.08
N LEU A 201 -2.66 0.16 19.90
CA LEU A 201 -2.61 -0.82 21.00
C LEU A 201 -1.16 -1.11 21.42
N ALA A 202 -0.24 -1.15 20.46
CA ALA A 202 1.19 -1.35 20.76
C ALA A 202 1.76 -0.16 21.53
N GLU A 203 1.35 1.05 21.16
CA GLU A 203 1.72 2.28 21.87
C GLU A 203 1.17 2.33 23.29
N ALA A 204 -0.15 2.17 23.43
CA ALA A 204 -0.77 2.18 24.76
C ALA A 204 -0.10 1.15 25.68
N PHE A 205 0.38 0.03 25.13
CA PHE A 205 1.15 -0.94 25.86
C PHE A 205 2.56 -0.41 26.23
N MET A 206 3.27 0.23 25.29
CA MET A 206 4.59 0.81 25.51
C MET A 206 4.55 1.96 26.52
N ASP A 207 3.56 2.83 26.44
CA ASP A 207 3.33 3.95 27.37
C ASP A 207 3.15 3.45 28.81
N SER A 208 2.50 2.30 28.98
CA SER A 208 2.33 1.67 30.29
C SER A 208 3.64 1.26 30.96
N PHE A 209 4.73 1.14 30.19
CA PHE A 209 6.07 0.85 30.66
C PHE A 209 6.97 2.08 30.82
N GLY A 210 6.43 3.30 30.65
CA GLY A 210 7.15 4.55 30.90
C GLY A 210 8.21 4.91 29.86
N SER A 211 8.06 4.44 28.63
CA SER A 211 8.97 4.73 27.51
C SER A 211 8.55 5.98 26.71
N GLU A 212 8.36 7.11 27.38
CA GLU A 212 7.85 8.37 26.80
C GLU A 212 8.68 8.94 25.62
N HIS A 213 9.92 8.53 25.45
CA HIS A 213 10.83 9.13 24.48
C HIS A 213 10.94 8.43 23.10
N VAL A 214 10.29 7.30 22.91
CA VAL A 214 10.41 6.54 21.65
C VAL A 214 9.36 6.98 20.65
N LEU A 215 8.31 7.63 21.10
CA LEU A 215 7.07 7.86 20.36
C LEU A 215 6.91 9.27 19.81
N ASP A 216 7.72 10.24 20.24
CA ASP A 216 7.58 11.64 19.78
C ASP A 216 7.83 11.80 18.25
N SER A 217 8.65 10.95 17.65
CA SER A 217 8.88 10.96 16.20
C SER A 217 7.95 10.01 15.43
N SER A 218 7.32 9.06 16.14
CA SER A 218 6.45 8.04 15.53
C SER A 218 4.96 8.37 15.66
N ALA A 219 4.59 9.36 16.47
CA ALA A 219 3.18 9.66 16.75
C ALA A 219 2.40 10.14 15.50
N ASP A 220 3.07 10.76 14.54
CA ASP A 220 2.45 11.19 13.29
C ASP A 220 2.33 10.02 12.32
N ASP A 221 3.32 9.12 12.25
CA ASP A 221 3.25 7.88 11.47
C ASP A 221 2.07 6.99 11.86
N LEU A 222 1.73 6.96 13.15
CA LEU A 222 0.66 6.11 13.68
C LEU A 222 -0.74 6.57 13.31
N LYS A 223 -0.91 7.88 13.09
CA LYS A 223 -2.15 8.45 12.55
C LYS A 223 -2.31 8.14 11.07
N ASP A 224 -1.22 7.76 10.43
CA ASP A 224 -1.14 7.53 8.99
C ASP A 224 -1.67 6.15 8.55
N HIS A 225 -1.84 5.20 9.46
CA HIS A 225 -2.22 3.84 9.11
C HIS A 225 -3.72 3.66 8.82
N TRP A 226 -4.03 2.72 7.91
CA TRP A 226 -5.40 2.24 7.69
C TRP A 226 -6.06 1.69 8.94
N THR A 227 -5.27 1.22 9.91
CA THR A 227 -5.76 0.67 11.18
C THR A 227 -6.06 1.73 12.22
N ASN A 228 -5.85 3.00 11.92
CA ASN A 228 -6.29 4.11 12.76
C ASN A 228 -7.81 4.18 12.78
N ASP A 229 -8.39 4.52 13.92
CA ASP A 229 -9.85 4.53 14.10
C ASP A 229 -10.54 5.55 13.18
N SER A 230 -9.88 6.67 12.82
CA SER A 230 -10.40 7.65 11.86
C SER A 230 -10.53 7.09 10.44
N HIS A 231 -9.76 6.08 10.08
CA HIS A 231 -9.73 5.47 8.76
C HIS A 231 -10.52 4.14 8.66
N GLU A 232 -11.04 3.63 9.79
CA GLU A 232 -11.66 2.29 9.85
C GLU A 232 -12.86 2.15 8.89
N GLY A 233 -13.66 3.18 8.77
CA GLY A 233 -14.80 3.20 7.84
C GLY A 233 -14.37 3.10 6.37
N GLU A 234 -13.33 3.83 5.99
CA GLU A 234 -12.80 3.81 4.64
C GLU A 234 -12.04 2.51 4.34
N ARG A 235 -11.28 2.00 5.31
CA ARG A 235 -10.63 0.70 5.25
C ARG A 235 -11.62 -0.43 4.98
N ARG A 236 -12.71 -0.47 5.76
CA ARG A 236 -13.80 -1.43 5.58
C ARG A 236 -14.36 -1.37 4.17
N ARG A 237 -14.67 -0.18 3.69
CA ARG A 237 -15.18 0.05 2.34
C ARG A 237 -14.23 -0.48 1.26
N LEU A 238 -12.93 -0.22 1.37
CA LEU A 238 -11.96 -0.71 0.41
C LEU A 238 -11.98 -2.24 0.34
N ILE A 239 -11.95 -2.90 1.49
CA ILE A 239 -12.00 -4.36 1.58
C ILE A 239 -13.31 -4.90 0.97
N GLU A 240 -14.46 -4.33 1.32
CA GLU A 240 -15.77 -4.73 0.78
C GLU A 240 -15.85 -4.55 -0.73
N THR A 241 -15.33 -3.43 -1.25
CA THR A 241 -15.30 -3.15 -2.69
C THR A 241 -14.47 -4.20 -3.43
N LEU A 242 -13.30 -4.56 -2.89
CA LEU A 242 -12.43 -5.55 -3.49
C LEU A 242 -12.99 -6.98 -3.38
N LEU A 243 -13.61 -7.35 -2.25
CA LEU A 243 -14.31 -8.63 -2.11
C LEU A 243 -15.48 -8.76 -3.10
N LYS A 244 -16.26 -7.69 -3.27
CA LYS A 244 -17.32 -7.64 -4.27
C LYS A 244 -16.77 -7.79 -5.69
N THR A 245 -15.66 -7.12 -6.00
CA THR A 245 -14.98 -7.24 -7.30
C THR A 245 -14.48 -8.67 -7.52
N ALA A 246 -13.85 -9.27 -6.51
CA ALA A 246 -13.40 -10.67 -6.55
C ALA A 246 -14.54 -11.63 -6.90
N GLN A 247 -15.67 -11.49 -6.23
CA GLN A 247 -16.87 -12.28 -6.46
C GLN A 247 -17.46 -12.06 -7.87
N GLN A 248 -17.65 -10.81 -8.26
CA GLN A 248 -18.26 -10.47 -9.55
C GLN A 248 -17.39 -10.88 -10.74
N LYS A 249 -16.09 -10.72 -10.63
CA LYS A 249 -15.13 -11.01 -11.70
C LYS A 249 -14.55 -12.42 -11.59
N GLN A 250 -14.85 -13.16 -10.51
CA GLN A 250 -14.36 -14.50 -10.24
C GLN A 250 -12.83 -14.60 -10.23
N LEU A 251 -12.18 -13.67 -9.56
CA LEU A 251 -10.72 -13.55 -9.46
C LEU A 251 -10.27 -13.52 -8.00
N ARG A 252 -8.98 -13.73 -7.77
CA ARG A 252 -8.35 -13.49 -6.46
C ARG A 252 -7.92 -12.05 -6.34
N VAL A 253 -7.89 -11.56 -5.12
CA VAL A 253 -7.34 -10.25 -4.79
C VAL A 253 -6.27 -10.39 -3.72
N SER A 254 -5.19 -9.66 -3.88
CA SER A 254 -4.17 -9.49 -2.85
C SER A 254 -3.77 -8.03 -2.74
N PHE A 255 -3.58 -7.57 -1.49
CA PHE A 255 -2.89 -6.32 -1.21
C PHE A 255 -1.38 -6.51 -1.26
N VAL A 256 -0.69 -5.52 -1.78
CA VAL A 256 0.78 -5.39 -1.72
C VAL A 256 1.10 -4.04 -1.11
N SER A 257 1.97 -4.01 -0.09
CA SER A 257 2.27 -2.78 0.65
C SER A 257 3.70 -2.76 1.17
N GLY A 258 4.17 -1.55 1.50
CA GLY A 258 5.47 -1.27 2.14
C GLY A 258 5.31 -0.56 3.48
N ASP A 259 5.98 0.56 3.66
CA ASP A 259 5.88 1.55 4.73
C ASP A 259 6.35 1.08 6.12
N VAL A 260 5.71 0.12 6.71
CA VAL A 260 5.77 -0.27 8.13
C VAL A 260 7.06 -0.95 8.61
N HIS A 261 8.12 -0.90 7.84
CA HIS A 261 9.46 -1.39 8.18
C HIS A 261 9.56 -2.87 8.59
N VAL A 262 8.56 -3.68 8.23
CA VAL A 262 8.52 -5.12 8.49
C VAL A 262 8.07 -5.91 7.28
N ALA A 263 8.47 -7.18 7.20
CA ALA A 263 7.77 -8.14 6.36
C ALA A 263 6.64 -8.78 7.18
N ALA A 264 5.48 -8.91 6.56
CA ALA A 264 4.31 -9.44 7.23
C ALA A 264 3.33 -10.07 6.22
N TRP A 265 2.46 -10.92 6.74
CA TRP A 265 1.36 -11.51 6.01
C TRP A 265 0.09 -11.44 6.85
N GLY A 266 -1.01 -11.08 6.21
CA GLY A 266 -2.32 -10.97 6.84
C GLY A 266 -3.43 -11.36 5.88
N THR A 267 -4.66 -11.36 6.38
CA THR A 267 -5.84 -11.65 5.58
C THR A 267 -7.04 -10.83 6.04
N ALA A 268 -7.90 -10.45 5.08
CA ALA A 268 -9.22 -9.91 5.35
C ALA A 268 -10.27 -10.81 4.71
N TYR A 269 -11.35 -11.13 5.43
CA TYR A 269 -12.33 -12.10 4.97
C TYR A 269 -13.73 -11.90 5.56
N LYS A 270 -14.75 -12.44 4.88
CA LYS A 270 -16.11 -12.58 5.38
C LYS A 270 -16.30 -13.94 6.04
N ALA A 271 -16.70 -13.95 7.31
CA ALA A 271 -16.83 -15.16 8.12
C ALA A 271 -18.10 -15.98 7.80
N ASP A 272 -19.14 -15.36 7.26
CA ASP A 272 -20.44 -15.94 6.95
C ASP A 272 -20.50 -16.63 5.57
N VAL A 273 -19.45 -16.48 4.77
CA VAL A 273 -19.34 -17.14 3.46
C VAL A 273 -18.60 -18.45 3.62
N GLY A 274 -19.26 -19.55 3.22
CA GLY A 274 -18.68 -20.90 3.33
C GLY A 274 -17.35 -21.03 2.57
N THR A 275 -16.46 -21.86 3.09
CA THR A 275 -15.09 -22.08 2.57
C THR A 275 -15.01 -22.52 1.11
N LYS A 276 -16.13 -22.87 0.48
CA LYS A 276 -16.20 -23.23 -0.94
C LYS A 276 -16.14 -22.01 -1.88
N ASP A 277 -16.59 -20.85 -1.41
CA ASP A 277 -16.57 -19.62 -2.20
C ASP A 277 -15.35 -18.78 -1.85
N ASN A 278 -14.26 -19.14 -2.47
CA ASN A 278 -12.93 -18.54 -2.29
C ASN A 278 -12.80 -17.04 -2.59
N TRP A 279 -13.87 -16.36 -2.98
CA TRP A 279 -13.90 -14.92 -3.28
C TRP A 279 -13.99 -14.04 -2.02
N ALA A 280 -14.32 -14.66 -0.89
CA ALA A 280 -14.51 -13.98 0.38
C ALA A 280 -13.20 -13.65 1.13
N HIS A 281 -12.07 -13.77 0.47
CA HIS A 281 -10.74 -13.68 1.07
C HIS A 281 -9.82 -12.77 0.28
N ILE A 282 -9.13 -11.85 0.95
CA ILE A 282 -8.06 -11.02 0.41
C ILE A 282 -6.81 -11.25 1.24
N GLN A 283 -5.69 -11.57 0.62
CA GLN A 283 -4.40 -11.68 1.29
C GLN A 283 -3.68 -10.33 1.27
N GLN A 284 -2.98 -10.01 2.35
CA GLN A 284 -2.11 -8.85 2.46
C GLN A 284 -0.66 -9.33 2.48
N PHE A 285 0.13 -8.87 1.53
CA PHE A 285 1.58 -9.05 1.50
C PHE A 285 2.25 -7.73 1.83
N THR A 286 3.01 -7.69 2.89
CA THR A 286 3.77 -6.51 3.31
C THR A 286 5.25 -6.79 3.15
N SER A 287 5.97 -5.89 2.48
CA SER A 287 7.41 -5.96 2.28
C SER A 287 7.98 -4.56 2.45
N THR A 288 8.95 -4.44 3.32
CA THR A 288 9.55 -3.16 3.68
C THR A 288 10.76 -2.80 2.81
N ALA A 289 11.42 -1.69 3.14
CA ALA A 289 12.57 -1.18 2.43
C ALA A 289 13.73 -2.20 2.37
N VAL A 290 14.37 -2.27 1.21
CA VAL A 290 15.59 -3.08 1.00
C VAL A 290 16.77 -2.50 1.80
N VAL A 291 16.75 -1.20 2.08
CA VAL A 291 17.82 -0.46 2.78
C VAL A 291 17.27 0.20 4.05
N HIS A 292 16.70 -0.57 4.93
CA HIS A 292 16.35 -0.11 6.28
C HIS A 292 17.41 -0.61 7.27
N PRO A 293 17.90 0.23 8.20
CA PRO A 293 18.85 -0.21 9.21
C PRO A 293 18.22 -1.33 10.06
N SER A 294 19.01 -2.34 10.36
CA SER A 294 18.60 -3.39 11.28
C SER A 294 18.30 -2.77 12.66
N LEU A 295 17.37 -3.37 13.39
CA LEU A 295 16.99 -2.95 14.76
C LEU A 295 18.21 -2.82 15.66
N VAL A 296 18.64 -1.60 15.90
CA VAL A 296 19.88 -1.32 16.65
C VAL A 296 19.57 -1.14 18.13
N SER A 297 18.43 -0.53 18.48
CA SER A 297 18.09 -0.18 19.85
C SER A 297 17.31 -1.28 20.60
N VAL A 298 17.45 -1.30 21.91
CA VAL A 298 16.66 -2.19 22.81
C VAL A 298 15.17 -1.84 22.73
N THR A 299 14.86 -0.57 22.55
CA THR A 299 13.49 -0.05 22.49
C THR A 299 12.76 -0.49 21.23
N GLU A 300 13.44 -0.44 20.08
CA GLU A 300 12.88 -0.99 18.83
C GLU A 300 12.60 -2.48 18.94
N ARG A 301 13.50 -3.25 19.54
CA ARG A 301 13.29 -4.69 19.77
C ARG A 301 12.09 -4.95 20.67
N LEU A 302 11.90 -4.15 21.71
CA LEU A 302 10.74 -4.23 22.59
C LEU A 302 9.46 -3.89 21.82
N PHE A 303 9.46 -2.81 21.07
CA PHE A 303 8.32 -2.41 20.22
C PHE A 303 7.88 -3.55 19.29
N PHE A 304 8.82 -4.17 18.56
CA PHE A 304 8.49 -5.29 17.68
C PHE A 304 8.05 -6.55 18.42
N HIS A 305 8.50 -6.76 19.65
CA HIS A 305 7.99 -7.83 20.50
C HIS A 305 6.52 -7.58 20.86
N VAL A 306 6.19 -6.36 21.25
CA VAL A 306 4.82 -5.92 21.54
C VAL A 306 3.96 -6.02 20.28
N LEU A 307 4.45 -5.52 19.15
CA LEU A 307 3.74 -5.60 17.87
C LEU A 307 3.38 -7.04 17.49
N ASN A 308 4.30 -7.99 17.68
CA ASN A 308 4.01 -9.41 17.47
C ASN A 308 2.97 -9.97 18.45
N THR A 309 2.85 -9.39 19.64
CA THR A 309 1.82 -9.77 20.62
C THR A 309 0.45 -9.23 20.22
N VAL A 310 0.39 -7.96 19.85
CA VAL A 310 -0.85 -7.31 19.34
C VAL A 310 -1.32 -7.95 18.05
N ALA A 311 -0.41 -8.37 17.18
CA ALA A 311 -0.71 -9.02 15.91
C ALA A 311 -1.52 -10.33 16.05
N ARG A 312 -1.59 -10.93 17.23
CA ARG A 312 -2.41 -12.12 17.50
C ARG A 312 -3.91 -11.82 17.51
N SER A 313 -4.26 -10.56 17.69
CA SER A 313 -5.66 -10.16 17.84
C SER A 313 -6.34 -10.03 16.48
N ARG A 314 -7.48 -10.72 16.32
CA ARG A 314 -8.37 -10.53 15.19
C ARG A 314 -9.07 -9.20 15.30
N GLN A 315 -9.13 -8.45 14.22
CA GLN A 315 -9.85 -7.18 14.11
C GLN A 315 -11.21 -7.44 13.47
N SER A 316 -12.29 -7.04 14.15
CA SER A 316 -13.64 -7.07 13.60
C SER A 316 -13.93 -5.71 12.98
N LEU A 317 -14.08 -5.66 11.66
CA LEU A 317 -14.41 -4.46 10.90
C LEU A 317 -15.93 -4.29 10.75
N ASP A 318 -16.66 -5.41 10.83
CA ASP A 318 -18.12 -5.49 10.84
C ASP A 318 -18.52 -6.83 11.47
N ILE A 319 -19.84 -7.09 11.56
CA ILE A 319 -20.41 -8.36 12.08
C ILE A 319 -19.81 -9.57 11.35
N SER A 320 -19.65 -9.48 10.03
CA SER A 320 -19.15 -10.57 9.20
C SER A 320 -17.75 -10.35 8.63
N LEU A 321 -17.22 -9.12 8.66
CA LEU A 321 -15.94 -8.77 8.06
C LEU A 321 -14.83 -8.69 9.11
N HIS A 322 -13.80 -9.49 8.90
CA HIS A 322 -12.66 -9.58 9.80
C HIS A 322 -11.34 -9.36 9.06
N ALA A 323 -10.36 -8.87 9.80
CA ALA A 323 -8.97 -8.79 9.35
C ALA A 323 -8.06 -9.34 10.47
N GLU A 324 -7.04 -10.10 10.09
CA GLU A 324 -6.09 -10.66 11.04
C GLU A 324 -4.72 -10.86 10.41
N MET A 325 -3.72 -10.77 11.26
CA MET A 325 -2.37 -11.15 10.87
C MET A 325 -2.21 -12.66 10.94
N MET A 326 -1.45 -13.18 10.01
CA MET A 326 -1.13 -14.61 9.94
C MET A 326 0.31 -14.85 10.39
N LEU A 327 0.60 -16.03 10.90
CA LEU A 327 1.98 -16.40 11.21
C LEU A 327 2.83 -16.32 9.93
N PHE A 328 3.91 -15.56 10.02
CA PHE A 328 4.81 -15.38 8.89
C PHE A 328 5.39 -16.74 8.44
N PRO A 329 5.41 -17.05 7.15
CA PRO A 329 5.74 -18.38 6.65
C PRO A 329 7.07 -18.90 7.22
N GLY A 330 7.07 -20.10 7.76
CA GLY A 330 8.26 -20.70 8.36
C GLY A 330 8.77 -20.05 9.64
N SER A 331 7.95 -19.22 10.29
CA SER A 331 8.29 -18.50 11.51
C SER A 331 7.21 -18.67 12.58
N ASN A 332 7.55 -18.39 13.82
CA ASN A 332 6.61 -18.28 14.95
C ASN A 332 6.21 -16.82 15.24
N LYS A 333 6.53 -15.90 14.35
CA LYS A 333 6.22 -14.46 14.43
C LYS A 333 5.17 -14.08 13.40
N TYR A 334 4.46 -13.00 13.65
CA TYR A 334 3.50 -12.40 12.73
C TYR A 334 4.16 -11.33 11.85
N VAL A 335 5.13 -10.61 12.40
CA VAL A 335 5.90 -9.56 11.73
C VAL A 335 7.40 -9.84 11.86
N MET A 336 8.13 -9.63 10.77
CA MET A 336 9.57 -9.84 10.67
C MET A 336 10.25 -8.50 10.46
N ALA A 337 10.92 -8.01 11.49
CA ALA A 337 11.71 -6.78 11.44
C ALA A 337 13.12 -7.09 10.88
N ALA A 338 13.23 -7.09 9.58
CA ALA A 338 14.48 -7.35 8.86
C ALA A 338 14.43 -6.67 7.50
N ARG A 339 15.56 -6.30 6.93
CA ARG A 339 15.60 -5.91 5.51
C ARG A 339 15.07 -7.06 4.68
N ASN A 340 14.17 -6.75 3.76
CA ASN A 340 13.54 -7.78 2.96
C ASN A 340 13.07 -7.24 1.61
N TRP A 341 12.79 -8.16 0.71
CA TRP A 341 12.06 -7.91 -0.51
C TRP A 341 11.14 -9.09 -0.83
N LEU A 342 10.07 -8.81 -1.55
CA LEU A 342 9.04 -9.76 -1.91
C LEU A 342 9.11 -10.05 -3.42
N ALA A 343 9.23 -11.32 -3.78
CA ALA A 343 9.01 -11.79 -5.14
C ALA A 343 7.61 -12.37 -5.26
N LEU A 344 6.90 -12.01 -6.33
CA LEU A 344 5.60 -12.55 -6.69
C LEU A 344 5.71 -13.29 -8.03
N GLU A 345 5.37 -14.57 -8.04
CA GLU A 345 5.34 -15.41 -9.23
C GLU A 345 3.92 -15.89 -9.49
N PHE A 346 3.42 -15.64 -10.69
CA PHE A 346 2.08 -16.08 -11.08
C PHE A 346 2.18 -17.41 -11.85
N ASP A 347 1.60 -18.46 -11.27
CA ASP A 347 1.45 -19.77 -11.88
C ASP A 347 0.05 -19.90 -12.49
N LEU A 348 -0.03 -20.04 -13.79
CA LEU A 348 -1.29 -20.27 -14.52
C LEU A 348 -1.98 -21.55 -14.15
N GLY A 349 -1.26 -22.50 -13.54
CA GLY A 349 -1.79 -23.80 -13.18
C GLY A 349 -2.21 -24.63 -14.40
N THR A 350 -1.58 -24.43 -15.58
CA THR A 350 -1.92 -25.17 -16.80
C THR A 350 -1.83 -26.67 -16.60
N ASP A 351 -0.83 -27.10 -15.82
CA ASP A 351 -0.57 -28.50 -15.49
C ASP A 351 -1.10 -28.91 -14.11
N ASN A 352 -1.81 -28.00 -13.43
CA ASN A 352 -2.30 -28.24 -12.08
C ASN A 352 -3.84 -28.19 -12.03
N PRO A 353 -4.50 -29.28 -11.64
CA PRO A 353 -5.96 -29.32 -11.50
C PRO A 353 -6.49 -28.31 -10.47
N SER A 354 -5.64 -27.85 -9.55
CA SER A 354 -6.03 -26.87 -8.54
C SER A 354 -6.26 -25.47 -9.09
N GLY A 355 -5.85 -25.17 -10.35
CA GLY A 355 -5.98 -23.85 -10.96
C GLY A 355 -4.79 -22.93 -10.73
N SER A 356 -4.93 -21.66 -11.15
CA SER A 356 -3.86 -20.67 -11.05
C SER A 356 -3.59 -20.21 -9.62
N LYS A 357 -2.32 -19.89 -9.31
CA LYS A 357 -1.86 -19.44 -7.99
C LYS A 357 -0.90 -18.28 -8.12
N LEU A 358 -0.81 -17.50 -7.07
CA LEU A 358 0.27 -16.54 -6.87
C LEU A 358 1.20 -17.07 -5.77
N TRP A 359 2.47 -17.21 -6.09
CA TRP A 359 3.51 -17.56 -5.15
C TRP A 359 4.16 -16.27 -4.63
N ALA A 360 4.23 -16.14 -3.33
CA ALA A 360 4.86 -15.03 -2.64
C ALA A 360 6.11 -15.53 -1.90
N THR A 361 7.27 -14.97 -2.21
CA THR A 361 8.53 -15.32 -1.56
C THR A 361 9.15 -14.09 -0.96
N TRP A 362 9.16 -13.99 0.37
CA TRP A 362 9.95 -12.98 1.07
C TRP A 362 11.38 -13.48 1.22
N ARG A 363 12.31 -12.63 0.85
CA ARG A 363 13.72 -12.83 1.12
C ARG A 363 14.13 -11.87 2.24
N CYS A 364 14.26 -12.41 3.45
CA CYS A 364 14.57 -11.64 4.65
C CYS A 364 16.05 -11.78 5.02
N GLU A 365 16.67 -10.67 5.43
CA GLU A 365 18.02 -10.67 5.96
C GLU A 365 18.06 -11.41 7.30
N THR A 366 19.13 -12.18 7.47
CA THR A 366 19.53 -12.80 8.72
C THR A 366 20.90 -12.28 9.14
N LYS A 367 21.41 -12.71 10.27
CA LYS A 367 22.72 -12.25 10.76
C LYS A 367 23.85 -12.45 9.75
N ASP A 368 23.82 -13.55 9.01
CA ASP A 368 24.94 -13.94 8.12
C ASP A 368 24.53 -14.18 6.66
N ALA A 369 23.22 -14.09 6.35
CA ALA A 369 22.70 -14.43 5.01
C ALA A 369 21.29 -13.87 4.78
N PHE A 370 20.61 -14.41 3.76
CA PHE A 370 19.19 -14.20 3.52
C PHE A 370 18.43 -15.52 3.58
N THR A 371 17.23 -15.50 4.16
CA THR A 371 16.34 -16.66 4.19
C THR A 371 15.09 -16.39 3.36
N ASN A 372 14.68 -17.40 2.58
CA ASN A 372 13.44 -17.35 1.81
C ASN A 372 12.27 -17.89 2.63
N HIS A 373 11.16 -17.14 2.61
CA HIS A 373 9.88 -17.52 3.23
C HIS A 373 8.82 -17.57 2.13
N LEU A 374 8.29 -18.77 1.87
CA LEU A 374 7.42 -19.04 0.73
C LEU A 374 5.98 -19.26 1.18
N LEU A 375 5.05 -18.64 0.47
CA LEU A 375 3.61 -18.81 0.59
C LEU A 375 2.98 -18.94 -0.79
N ALA A 376 2.00 -19.80 -0.94
CA ALA A 376 1.11 -19.81 -2.09
C ALA A 376 -0.26 -19.28 -1.73
N THR A 377 -0.87 -18.50 -2.61
CA THR A 377 -2.29 -18.13 -2.46
C THR A 377 -3.17 -19.35 -2.69
N ASP A 378 -4.41 -19.29 -2.21
CA ASP A 378 -5.41 -20.24 -2.62
C ASP A 378 -5.62 -20.19 -4.14
N PRO A 379 -5.82 -21.35 -4.80
CA PRO A 379 -5.97 -21.38 -6.25
C PRO A 379 -7.28 -20.74 -6.70
N VAL A 380 -7.27 -20.20 -7.90
CA VAL A 380 -8.49 -19.89 -8.65
C VAL A 380 -8.93 -21.19 -9.32
N HIS A 381 -9.93 -21.87 -8.74
CA HIS A 381 -10.38 -23.16 -9.23
C HIS A 381 -10.94 -23.06 -10.65
N ARG A 382 -10.63 -24.06 -11.46
CA ARG A 382 -11.28 -24.29 -12.75
C ARG A 382 -12.71 -24.79 -12.52
N VAL A 383 -13.58 -24.51 -13.47
CA VAL A 383 -14.88 -25.18 -13.58
C VAL A 383 -14.71 -26.27 -14.63
N ASP A 384 -14.95 -27.52 -14.25
CA ASP A 384 -14.99 -28.66 -15.14
C ASP A 384 -16.16 -28.54 -16.14
#